data_6d4276fe329168c9bb3a783570e7973b
#
_entry.id   6d4276fe329168c9bb3a783570e7973b
#
_cell.length_a   1.000
_cell.length_b   1.000
_cell.length_c   1.000
_cell.angle_alpha   90.00
_cell.angle_beta   90.00
_cell.angle_gamma   90.00
#
_symmetry.space_group_name_H-M   'P 1'
#
loop_
_entity.id
_entity.type
_entity.pdbx_description
1 polymer ?
#
loop_
_entity_poly.entity_id
_entity_poly.type
_entity_poly.pdbx_seq_one_letter_code
_entity_poly.pdbx_strand_id
1 'polypeptide(L)'
;SSDVCSSDLRLAFGFVMIMHGTQKAFEWTPAGTTASFEQMGIPMAAAAAYFAMATELIGGIMIILGAGTRIAAAASVVSMSGALFFVHLAAGFSASKGGYEYVLTLAAVAAALALTGAGKFSIDALITARRK
;
A
#
# COMPACT_ATOMS: atom_id res chain seq x y z
N SER A 1 12.41 -14.98 -13.98
CA SER A 1 11.11 -15.65 -13.92
C SER A 1 10.06 -14.75 -13.28
N SER A 2 8.80 -15.08 -13.43
CA SER A 2 7.69 -14.36 -12.77
C SER A 2 7.79 -14.41 -11.25
N ASP A 3 8.35 -15.47 -10.67
CA ASP A 3 8.57 -15.57 -9.22
C ASP A 3 9.60 -14.58 -8.71
N VAL A 4 10.69 -14.39 -9.45
CA VAL A 4 11.71 -13.37 -9.11
C VAL A 4 11.11 -11.98 -9.23
N CYS A 5 10.36 -11.70 -10.28
CA CYS A 5 9.68 -10.42 -10.47
C CYS A 5 8.70 -10.13 -9.31
N SER A 6 7.89 -11.11 -8.92
CA SER A 6 6.97 -10.97 -7.79
C SER A 6 7.72 -10.68 -6.49
N SER A 7 8.83 -11.38 -6.25
CA SER A 7 9.68 -11.18 -5.08
C SER A 7 10.26 -9.77 -5.03
N ASP A 8 10.82 -9.30 -6.14
CA ASP A 8 11.40 -7.96 -6.24
C ASP A 8 10.35 -6.87 -6.02
N LEU A 9 9.18 -7.01 -6.66
CA LEU A 9 8.07 -6.06 -6.49
C LEU A 9 7.58 -6.03 -5.04
N ARG A 10 7.46 -7.19 -4.39
CA ARG A 10 7.03 -7.25 -2.99
C ARG A 10 8.02 -6.56 -2.05
N LEU A 11 9.31 -6.80 -2.25
CA LEU A 11 10.34 -6.17 -1.43
C LEU A 11 10.34 -4.64 -1.59
N ALA A 12 10.33 -4.15 -2.81
CA ALA A 12 10.34 -2.72 -3.10
C ALA A 12 9.05 -2.04 -2.64
N PHE A 13 7.91 -2.58 -3.04
CA PHE A 13 6.60 -2.01 -2.71
C PHE A 13 6.34 -2.06 -1.20
N GLY A 14 6.59 -3.19 -0.57
CA GLY A 14 6.38 -3.35 0.86
C GLY A 14 7.26 -2.41 1.68
N PHE A 15 8.51 -2.23 1.28
CA PHE A 15 9.41 -1.27 1.94
C PHE A 15 8.87 0.16 1.84
N VAL A 16 8.45 0.59 0.66
CA VAL A 16 7.86 1.92 0.45
C VAL A 16 6.62 2.10 1.33
N MET A 17 5.75 1.10 1.37
CA MET A 17 4.54 1.16 2.19
C MET A 17 4.86 1.29 3.68
N ILE A 18 5.81 0.50 4.19
CA ILE A 18 6.24 0.57 5.59
C ILE A 18 6.78 1.95 5.94
N MET A 19 7.60 2.53 5.07
CA MET A 19 8.15 3.87 5.31
C MET A 19 7.05 4.94 5.38
N HIS A 20 6.07 4.89 4.50
CA HIS A 20 4.92 5.80 4.54
C HIS A 20 4.03 5.57 5.75
N GLY A 21 3.81 4.33 6.13
CA GLY A 21 3.05 3.99 7.34
C GLY A 21 3.74 4.44 8.61
N THR A 22 5.05 4.27 8.69
CA THR A 22 5.89 4.76 9.80
C THR A 22 5.78 6.27 9.93
N GLN A 23 5.82 6.99 8.82
CA GLN A 23 5.67 8.44 8.81
C GLN A 23 4.32 8.86 9.40
N LYS A 24 3.23 8.23 8.97
CA LYS A 24 1.88 8.54 9.45
C LYS A 24 1.68 8.21 10.94
N ALA A 25 2.21 7.06 11.37
CA ALA A 25 1.98 6.56 12.72
C ALA A 25 2.88 7.21 13.77
N PHE A 26 4.12 7.52 13.42
CA PHE A 26 5.15 7.94 14.40
C PHE A 26 5.64 9.37 14.21
N GLU A 27 5.77 9.89 12.99
CA GLU A 27 6.14 11.28 12.77
C GLU A 27 4.94 12.21 12.91
N TRP A 28 3.88 11.94 12.14
CA TRP A 28 2.67 12.77 12.15
C TRP A 28 1.73 12.41 13.29
N THR A 29 1.84 11.22 13.84
CA THR A 29 0.95 10.60 14.82
C THR A 29 -0.43 10.28 14.24
N PRO A 30 -1.20 9.36 14.83
CA PRO A 30 -2.57 9.08 14.37
C PRO A 30 -3.48 10.32 14.40
N ALA A 31 -3.34 11.16 15.42
CA ALA A 31 -4.13 12.41 15.52
C ALA A 31 -3.75 13.40 14.42
N GLY A 32 -2.46 13.59 14.17
CA GLY A 32 -1.98 14.48 13.11
C GLY A 32 -2.34 13.98 11.72
N THR A 33 -2.26 12.69 11.48
CA THR A 33 -2.69 12.08 10.21
C THR A 33 -4.19 12.27 9.99
N THR A 34 -5.00 12.05 11.03
CA THR A 34 -6.45 12.29 10.97
C THR A 34 -6.76 13.76 10.63
N ALA A 35 -6.11 14.69 11.31
CA ALA A 35 -6.30 16.11 11.05
C ALA A 35 -5.92 16.49 9.60
N SER A 36 -4.83 15.92 9.07
CA SER A 36 -4.43 16.13 7.68
C SER A 36 -5.48 15.58 6.71
N PHE A 37 -6.03 14.41 6.98
CA PHE A 37 -7.07 13.80 6.15
C PHE A 37 -8.37 14.62 6.16
N GLU A 38 -8.73 15.20 7.32
CA GLU A 38 -9.86 16.14 7.41
C GLU A 38 -9.65 17.37 6.53
N GLN A 39 -8.46 17.96 6.60
CA GLN A 39 -8.11 19.14 5.78
C GLN A 39 -8.13 18.83 4.27
N MET A 40 -7.81 17.60 3.89
CA MET A 40 -7.86 17.14 2.50
C MET A 40 -9.28 16.79 2.03
N GLY A 41 -10.28 16.86 2.91
CA GLY A 41 -11.66 16.55 2.57
C GLY A 41 -11.96 15.05 2.46
N ILE A 42 -11.12 14.20 3.05
CA ILE A 42 -11.34 12.76 3.02
C ILE A 42 -12.47 12.40 3.97
N PRO A 43 -13.54 11.74 3.49
CA PRO A 43 -14.67 11.39 4.35
C PRO A 43 -14.25 10.36 5.40
N MET A 44 -14.85 10.43 6.60
CA MET A 44 -14.52 9.54 7.71
C MET A 44 -13.00 9.54 7.99
N ALA A 45 -12.43 10.73 8.16
CA ALA A 45 -10.98 10.94 8.19
C ALA A 45 -10.25 10.07 9.20
N ALA A 46 -10.79 9.90 10.41
CA ALA A 46 -10.17 9.03 11.42
C ALA A 46 -10.11 7.57 10.97
N ALA A 47 -11.21 7.02 10.47
CA ALA A 47 -11.27 5.66 9.95
C ALA A 47 -10.33 5.49 8.75
N ALA A 48 -10.32 6.45 7.83
CA ALA A 48 -9.44 6.44 6.67
C ALA A 48 -7.96 6.52 7.08
N ALA A 49 -7.62 7.32 8.08
CA ALA A 49 -6.25 7.44 8.59
C ALA A 49 -5.76 6.11 9.21
N TYR A 50 -6.56 5.47 10.05
CA TYR A 50 -6.21 4.17 10.63
C TYR A 50 -6.15 3.07 9.58
N PHE A 51 -7.06 3.08 8.60
CA PHE A 51 -7.00 2.15 7.48
C PHE A 51 -5.70 2.32 6.68
N ALA A 52 -5.31 3.54 6.37
CA ALA A 52 -4.07 3.83 5.65
C ALA A 52 -2.84 3.36 6.46
N MET A 53 -2.76 3.70 7.74
CA MET A 53 -1.65 3.28 8.61
C MET A 53 -1.55 1.76 8.71
N ALA A 54 -2.66 1.07 8.93
CA ALA A 54 -2.69 -0.39 9.01
C ALA A 54 -2.29 -1.04 7.69
N THR A 55 -2.82 -0.56 6.58
CA THR A 55 -2.50 -1.06 5.23
C THR A 55 -1.02 -0.87 4.91
N GLU A 56 -0.47 0.28 5.25
CA GLU A 56 0.92 0.59 4.96
C GLU A 56 1.89 -0.17 5.88
N LEU A 57 1.66 -0.20 7.18
CA LEU A 57 2.53 -0.89 8.13
C LEU A 57 2.34 -2.39 8.11
N ILE A 58 1.15 -2.85 8.45
CA ILE A 58 0.86 -4.29 8.57
C ILE A 58 0.83 -4.91 7.18
N GLY A 59 0.12 -4.28 6.24
CA GLY A 59 0.07 -4.75 4.86
C GLY A 59 1.42 -4.75 4.17
N GLY A 60 2.25 -3.74 4.43
CA GLY A 60 3.62 -3.68 3.92
C GLY A 60 4.48 -4.85 4.40
N ILE A 61 4.40 -5.18 5.70
CA ILE A 61 5.09 -6.35 6.28
C ILE A 61 4.57 -7.64 5.65
N MET A 62 3.26 -7.80 5.54
CA MET A 62 2.63 -8.97 4.91
C MET A 62 3.12 -9.16 3.47
N ILE A 63 3.20 -8.08 2.71
CA ILE A 63 3.66 -8.10 1.31
C ILE A 63 5.14 -8.50 1.23
N ILE A 64 6.01 -7.96 2.08
CA ILE A 64 7.43 -8.36 2.12
C ILE A 64 7.57 -9.85 2.40
N LEU A 65 6.88 -10.35 3.41
CA LEU A 65 6.92 -11.76 3.79
C LEU A 65 6.16 -12.65 2.81
N GLY A 66 5.31 -12.10 1.99
CA GLY A 66 4.42 -12.86 1.12
C GLY A 66 3.37 -13.64 1.88
N ALA A 67 2.87 -13.08 2.98
CA ALA A 67 1.82 -13.69 3.82
C ALA A 67 0.51 -12.93 3.65
N GLY A 68 -0.54 -13.58 3.14
CA GLY A 68 -1.80 -12.93 2.82
C GLY A 68 -1.66 -11.84 1.77
N THR A 69 -0.78 -12.03 0.81
CA THR A 69 -0.33 -11.00 -0.15
C THR A 69 -1.48 -10.40 -0.94
N ARG A 70 -2.41 -11.21 -1.44
CA ARG A 70 -3.53 -10.72 -2.25
C ARG A 70 -4.45 -9.79 -1.46
N ILE A 71 -4.70 -10.10 -0.19
CA ILE A 71 -5.54 -9.28 0.70
C ILE A 71 -4.85 -7.96 1.00
N ALA A 72 -3.58 -8.01 1.40
CA ALA A 72 -2.80 -6.82 1.69
C ALA A 72 -2.64 -5.92 0.46
N ALA A 73 -2.41 -6.52 -0.71
CA ALA A 73 -2.31 -5.79 -1.97
C ALA A 73 -3.65 -5.16 -2.38
N ALA A 74 -4.77 -5.87 -2.20
CA ALA A 74 -6.10 -5.32 -2.48
C ALA A 74 -6.40 -4.11 -1.58
N ALA A 75 -6.08 -4.20 -0.29
CA ALA A 75 -6.20 -3.07 0.64
C ALA A 75 -5.33 -1.89 0.19
N SER A 76 -4.12 -2.17 -0.31
CA SER A 76 -3.22 -1.15 -0.84
C SER A 76 -3.79 -0.46 -2.09
N VAL A 77 -4.47 -1.21 -2.98
CA VAL A 77 -5.17 -0.62 -4.14
C VAL A 77 -6.21 0.39 -3.66
N VAL A 78 -7.02 0.02 -2.67
CA VAL A 78 -8.04 0.91 -2.10
C VAL A 78 -7.39 2.16 -1.51
N SER A 79 -6.36 2.00 -0.70
CA SER A 79 -5.65 3.11 -0.06
C SER A 79 -5.01 4.05 -1.08
N MET A 80 -4.31 3.52 -2.07
CA MET A 80 -3.66 4.31 -3.12
C MET A 80 -4.66 4.99 -4.05
N SER A 81 -5.78 4.34 -4.34
CA SER A 81 -6.87 4.96 -5.11
C SER A 81 -7.48 6.14 -4.36
N GLY A 82 -7.69 6.00 -3.06
CA GLY A 82 -8.15 7.10 -2.22
C GLY A 82 -7.17 8.28 -2.23
N ALA A 83 -5.88 8.01 -2.07
CA ALA A 83 -4.84 9.03 -2.17
C ALA A 83 -4.84 9.71 -3.55
N LEU A 84 -5.01 8.95 -4.62
CA LEU A 84 -5.07 9.47 -5.97
C LEU A 84 -6.23 10.46 -6.13
N PHE A 85 -7.44 10.05 -5.79
CA PHE A 85 -8.63 10.87 -6.01
C PHE A 85 -8.77 12.04 -5.04
N PHE A 86 -8.48 11.87 -3.77
CA PHE A 86 -8.70 12.92 -2.76
C PHE A 86 -7.52 13.87 -2.58
N VAL A 87 -6.31 13.44 -2.90
CA VAL A 87 -5.10 14.21 -2.58
C VAL A 87 -4.37 14.70 -3.84
N HIS A 88 -4.16 13.82 -4.81
CA HIS A 88 -3.20 14.07 -5.89
C HIS A 88 -3.81 14.42 -7.24
N LEU A 89 -5.05 14.01 -7.51
CA LEU A 89 -5.64 14.15 -8.85
C LEU A 89 -5.72 15.62 -9.30
N ALA A 90 -6.15 16.50 -8.40
CA ALA A 90 -6.30 17.93 -8.71
C ALA A 90 -4.97 18.65 -8.97
N ALA A 91 -3.86 18.12 -8.46
CA ALA A 91 -2.53 18.69 -8.66
C ALA A 91 -1.88 18.30 -10.01
N GLY A 92 -2.55 17.47 -10.81
CA GLY A 92 -2.06 17.02 -12.11
C GLY A 92 -1.14 15.82 -12.02
N PHE A 93 -0.33 15.59 -13.06
CA PHE A 93 0.48 14.39 -13.20
C PHE A 93 1.75 14.41 -12.35
N SER A 94 2.52 15.49 -12.39
CA SER A 94 3.89 15.54 -11.87
C SER A 94 3.98 15.39 -10.34
N ALA A 95 4.69 14.38 -9.86
CA ALA A 95 4.91 14.16 -8.44
C ALA A 95 5.65 15.32 -7.76
N SER A 96 6.53 16.01 -8.47
CA SER A 96 7.24 17.19 -7.94
C SER A 96 6.30 18.36 -7.58
N LYS A 97 5.10 18.35 -8.15
CA LYS A 97 4.03 19.33 -7.87
C LYS A 97 2.90 18.73 -7.02
N GLY A 98 3.15 17.60 -6.39
CA GLY A 98 2.13 16.89 -5.62
C GLY A 98 1.14 16.07 -6.46
N GLY A 99 1.45 15.83 -7.74
CA GLY A 99 0.59 15.13 -8.70
C GLY A 99 0.51 13.63 -8.48
N TYR A 100 -0.27 12.97 -9.30
CA TYR A 100 -0.72 11.59 -9.09
C TYR A 100 0.21 10.50 -9.65
N GLU A 101 1.31 10.84 -10.36
CA GLU A 101 2.13 9.82 -11.06
C GLU A 101 2.65 8.74 -10.12
N TYR A 102 3.07 9.11 -8.90
CA TYR A 102 3.64 8.18 -7.93
C TYR A 102 2.58 7.25 -7.34
N VAL A 103 1.45 7.79 -6.88
CA VAL A 103 0.37 6.98 -6.31
C VAL A 103 -0.30 6.10 -7.37
N LEU A 104 -0.38 6.56 -8.62
CA LEU A 104 -0.86 5.74 -9.73
C LEU A 104 0.04 4.52 -9.94
N THR A 105 1.36 4.72 -9.94
CA THR A 105 2.33 3.64 -10.08
C THR A 105 2.23 2.65 -8.92
N LEU A 106 2.11 3.14 -7.69
CA LEU A 106 1.92 2.29 -6.52
C LEU A 106 0.62 1.49 -6.59
N ALA A 107 -0.47 2.11 -7.02
CA ALA A 107 -1.75 1.42 -7.22
C ALA A 107 -1.64 0.31 -8.27
N ALA A 108 -0.93 0.56 -9.36
CA ALA A 108 -0.70 -0.44 -10.41
C ALA A 108 0.11 -1.64 -9.91
N VAL A 109 1.19 -1.40 -9.15
CA VAL A 109 1.99 -2.47 -8.54
C VAL A 109 1.14 -3.28 -7.55
N ALA A 110 0.37 -2.61 -6.71
CA ALA A 110 -0.54 -3.27 -5.77
C ALA A 110 -1.59 -4.13 -6.51
N ALA A 111 -2.17 -3.61 -7.58
CA ALA A 111 -3.14 -4.36 -8.40
C ALA A 111 -2.49 -5.61 -9.01
N ALA A 112 -1.27 -5.50 -9.54
CA ALA A 112 -0.53 -6.62 -10.07
C ALA A 112 -0.32 -7.71 -9.01
N LEU A 113 0.12 -7.33 -7.80
CA LEU A 113 0.31 -8.27 -6.69
C LEU A 113 -1.00 -8.90 -6.21
N ALA A 114 -2.10 -8.14 -6.21
CA ALA A 114 -3.43 -8.66 -5.85
C ALA A 114 -3.89 -9.74 -6.84
N LEU A 115 -3.61 -9.55 -8.13
CA LEU A 115 -4.00 -10.48 -9.19
C LEU A 115 -3.08 -11.70 -9.27
N THR A 116 -1.76 -11.51 -9.19
CA THR A 116 -0.77 -12.58 -9.36
C THR A 116 -0.43 -13.32 -8.06
N GLY A 117 -0.58 -12.67 -6.91
CA GLY A 117 -0.17 -13.23 -5.63
C GLY A 117 1.33 -13.10 -5.37
N ALA A 118 1.80 -13.80 -4.35
CA ALA A 118 3.15 -13.62 -3.80
C ALA A 118 4.27 -14.32 -4.59
N GLY A 119 3.93 -15.30 -5.40
CA GLY A 119 4.92 -16.12 -6.09
C GLY A 119 5.55 -17.20 -5.20
N LYS A 120 6.55 -17.90 -5.72
CA LYS A 120 7.18 -19.08 -5.11
C LYS A 120 7.94 -18.76 -3.82
N PHE A 121 8.59 -17.61 -3.75
CA PHE A 121 9.45 -17.21 -2.62
C PHE A 121 8.64 -16.47 -1.56
N SER A 122 7.69 -17.15 -0.91
CA SER A 122 6.73 -16.51 -0.01
C SER A 122 6.20 -17.47 1.03
N ILE A 123 5.66 -16.93 2.12
CA ILE A 123 4.95 -17.70 3.15
C ILE A 123 3.66 -18.29 2.56
N ASP A 124 2.95 -17.57 1.70
CA ASP A 124 1.75 -18.06 1.02
C ASP A 124 2.04 -19.33 0.23
N ALA A 125 3.18 -19.39 -0.46
CA ALA A 125 3.59 -20.57 -1.20
C ALA A 125 3.88 -21.77 -0.27
N LEU A 126 4.51 -21.54 0.88
CA LEU A 126 4.77 -22.58 1.88
C LEU A 126 3.47 -23.14 2.46
N ILE A 127 2.50 -22.29 2.78
CA ILE A 127 1.20 -22.70 3.29
C ILE A 127 0.46 -23.53 2.24
N THR A 128 0.44 -23.10 0.99
CA THR A 128 -0.21 -23.81 -0.11
C THR A 128 0.42 -25.19 -0.33
N ALA A 129 1.75 -25.28 -0.29
CA ALA A 129 2.47 -26.56 -0.44
C ALA A 129 2.12 -27.57 0.67
N ARG A 130 1.93 -27.10 1.91
CA ARG A 130 1.57 -27.95 3.05
C ARG A 130 0.13 -28.49 2.99
N ARG A 131 -0.76 -27.81 2.25
CA ARG A 131 -2.18 -28.22 2.11
C ARG A 131 -2.38 -29.26 1.02
N LYS A 132 -1.39 -29.52 0.19
CA LYS A 132 -1.40 -30.56 -0.84
C LYS A 132 -0.85 -31.86 -0.32
#